data_7b531eaac4b13a959d6224a39dfdb4fe
#
_entry.id   7b531eaac4b13a959d6224a39dfdb4fe
#
_cell.length_a   1.000
_cell.length_b   1.000
_cell.length_c   1.000
_cell.angle_alpha   90.00
_cell.angle_beta   90.00
_cell.angle_gamma   90.00
#
_symmetry.space_group_name_H-M   'P 1'
#
loop_
_entity.id
_entity.type
_entity.pdbx_description
1 polymer ?
#
loop_
_entity_poly.entity_id
_entity_poly.type
_entity_poly.pdbx_seq_one_letter_code
_entity_poly.pdbx_strand_id
1 'polypeptide(L)'
;MARPKLKPGEKGNYHLSRKEKAKQSLKNTIRTAKKKEEAAKKIAYNRRSVAKQAQKTLDTLENSGTITGEALKSLPPNVKKAIDAKEVEIAFEPNAGPQTDFLSSPEKEVLYGGAAGGGKSYAMLMDLLRYANNRNHRALLLRRTLAELTELIDKSKQIYPMAFPNARFKESTKTWEFPSGATALFSYVDKDDDVYRYQGMSFTWIGIDELGHYPTPFVWNYLRSRLRTTDPSIITYMRASANPGGIGGWWVKKMFIDPAPPNNSFWATDVETGKILRYGRLHEKSEQPLFQRKFIPARLKDNPYLTRDGEYEAMLYSLPEVERKRLLSGDWDVAEGAAFTEFNRLVHVVAPVELPYNWVRIRSCDYGYSAPSCVLWAAIDWDNNLWVYRELYQKGLTGEALAEYVLHLEANDPPIYMGVLDKSCWNKTGHGLSVAESMIRKGVRWIPSNSDRMNGKIEVHRRLMLDDYGSQRIRFFNTCTNIVRTLPTIPLSKTNSEDVDTKAEDHAYDSLRYMLMTRQSMKGNLHNLGFRHKDNYEVQDSTFGY
;
A
#
# COMPACT_ATOMS: atom_id res chain seq x y z
N MET A 1 -17.44 -30.69 26.15
CA MET A 1 -18.15 -31.94 25.79
C MET A 1 -17.16 -32.88 25.14
N ALA A 2 -16.95 -34.05 25.74
CA ALA A 2 -15.95 -35.03 25.32
C ALA A 2 -16.29 -35.62 23.93
N ARG A 3 -15.27 -35.85 23.10
CA ARG A 3 -15.40 -36.61 21.85
C ARG A 3 -15.87 -38.03 22.16
N PRO A 4 -16.85 -38.59 21.42
CA PRO A 4 -17.24 -39.99 21.60
C PRO A 4 -16.05 -40.87 21.22
N LYS A 5 -15.69 -41.81 22.13
CA LYS A 5 -14.69 -42.84 21.87
C LYS A 5 -15.22 -43.79 20.81
N LEU A 6 -14.48 -43.99 19.74
CA LEU A 6 -14.72 -45.03 18.73
C LEU A 6 -14.60 -46.41 19.41
N LYS A 7 -15.54 -47.29 19.12
CA LYS A 7 -15.49 -48.70 19.57
C LYS A 7 -14.34 -49.42 18.86
N PRO A 8 -13.66 -50.38 19.52
CA PRO A 8 -12.60 -51.15 18.87
C PRO A 8 -13.18 -51.99 17.72
N GLY A 9 -12.76 -51.73 16.49
CA GLY A 9 -13.20 -52.43 15.26
C GLY A 9 -13.74 -51.52 14.15
N GLU A 10 -14.09 -50.29 14.42
CA GLU A 10 -14.50 -49.34 13.37
C GLU A 10 -13.29 -48.76 12.65
N LYS A 11 -12.95 -49.33 11.49
CA LYS A 11 -11.99 -48.74 10.56
C LYS A 11 -12.57 -47.42 10.05
N GLY A 12 -11.91 -46.31 10.35
CA GLY A 12 -12.29 -44.99 9.87
C GLY A 12 -12.49 -45.00 8.34
N ASN A 13 -13.61 -44.46 7.90
CA ASN A 13 -14.03 -44.37 6.49
C ASN A 13 -13.07 -43.48 5.66
N TYR A 14 -11.92 -44.03 5.30
CA TYR A 14 -10.92 -43.31 4.45
C TYR A 14 -11.18 -43.46 2.94
N HIS A 15 -12.20 -44.22 2.50
CA HIS A 15 -12.51 -44.44 1.09
C HIS A 15 -13.97 -44.12 0.77
N LEU A 16 -14.36 -42.84 1.01
CA LEU A 16 -15.60 -42.34 0.43
C LEU A 16 -15.42 -42.23 -1.10
N SER A 17 -16.36 -42.78 -1.87
CA SER A 17 -16.40 -42.64 -3.32
C SER A 17 -16.44 -41.14 -3.70
N ARG A 18 -16.04 -40.80 -4.94
CA ARG A 18 -16.10 -39.41 -5.44
C ARG A 18 -17.50 -38.81 -5.26
N LYS A 19 -18.53 -39.63 -5.38
CA LYS A 19 -19.95 -39.32 -5.17
C LYS A 19 -20.30 -39.01 -3.72
N GLU A 20 -19.75 -39.77 -2.77
CA GLU A 20 -19.96 -39.56 -1.35
C GLU A 20 -19.18 -38.36 -0.80
N LYS A 21 -17.96 -38.10 -1.33
CA LYS A 21 -17.19 -36.88 -1.04
C LYS A 21 -17.94 -35.63 -1.53
N ALA A 22 -18.56 -35.68 -2.72
CA ALA A 22 -19.39 -34.61 -3.25
C ALA A 22 -20.65 -34.38 -2.38
N LYS A 23 -21.34 -35.48 -1.94
CA LYS A 23 -22.47 -35.40 -1.00
C LYS A 23 -22.07 -34.80 0.35
N GLN A 24 -20.89 -35.16 0.86
CA GLN A 24 -20.40 -34.65 2.14
C GLN A 24 -19.98 -33.16 2.02
N SER A 25 -19.36 -32.78 0.91
CA SER A 25 -19.03 -31.37 0.61
C SER A 25 -20.30 -30.52 0.51
N LEU A 26 -21.33 -31.03 -0.20
CA LEU A 26 -22.62 -30.36 -0.30
C LEU A 26 -23.32 -30.23 1.07
N LYS A 27 -23.31 -31.28 1.90
CA LYS A 27 -23.84 -31.21 3.28
C LYS A 27 -23.11 -30.16 4.12
N ASN A 28 -21.80 -30.04 3.97
CA ASN A 28 -21.00 -29.02 4.65
C ASN A 28 -21.30 -27.61 4.13
N THR A 29 -21.48 -27.44 2.81
CA THR A 29 -21.87 -26.16 2.20
C THR A 29 -23.26 -25.72 2.66
N ILE A 30 -24.22 -26.67 2.70
CA ILE A 30 -25.57 -26.45 3.21
C ILE A 30 -25.56 -26.11 4.71
N ARG A 31 -24.73 -26.80 5.51
CA ARG A 31 -24.57 -26.52 6.96
C ARG A 31 -23.93 -25.15 7.18
N THR A 32 -22.97 -24.77 6.34
CA THR A 32 -22.33 -23.45 6.37
C THR A 32 -23.28 -22.36 5.89
N ALA A 33 -24.09 -22.65 4.85
CA ALA A 33 -25.18 -21.79 4.40
C ALA A 33 -26.25 -21.60 5.49
N LYS A 34 -26.59 -22.67 6.24
CA LYS A 34 -27.56 -22.62 7.33
C LYS A 34 -27.04 -21.80 8.54
N LYS A 35 -25.76 -21.95 8.90
CA LYS A 35 -25.10 -21.08 9.89
C LYS A 35 -24.98 -19.64 9.41
N LYS A 36 -24.70 -19.44 8.11
CA LYS A 36 -24.70 -18.12 7.49
C LYS A 36 -26.13 -17.56 7.34
N GLU A 37 -27.14 -18.41 7.20
CA GLU A 37 -28.54 -18.03 7.18
C GLU A 37 -29.08 -17.61 8.56
N GLU A 38 -28.65 -18.25 9.65
CA GLU A 38 -28.92 -17.76 11.02
C GLU A 38 -28.21 -16.42 11.28
N ALA A 39 -27.01 -16.25 10.76
CA ALA A 39 -26.33 -14.93 10.72
C ALA A 39 -27.01 -13.98 9.72
N ALA A 40 -27.56 -14.47 8.61
CA ALA A 40 -28.22 -13.72 7.53
C ALA A 40 -29.71 -13.46 7.77
N LYS A 41 -30.36 -14.03 8.80
CA LYS A 41 -31.57 -13.40 9.39
C LYS A 41 -31.25 -11.96 9.78
N LYS A 42 -29.99 -11.63 9.87
CA LYS A 42 -29.44 -10.28 10.11
C LYS A 42 -28.99 -9.53 8.85
N ILE A 43 -28.87 -10.20 7.67
CA ILE A 43 -28.37 -9.58 6.43
C ILE A 43 -29.14 -10.14 5.23
N ALA A 44 -30.23 -9.49 4.82
CA ALA A 44 -31.13 -9.93 3.72
C ALA A 44 -30.39 -10.19 2.39
N TYR A 45 -29.35 -9.44 2.12
CA TYR A 45 -28.51 -9.52 0.95
C TYR A 45 -27.79 -10.87 0.79
N ASN A 46 -27.17 -11.39 1.87
CA ASN A 46 -26.43 -12.65 1.80
C ASN A 46 -27.32 -13.87 1.57
N ARG A 47 -28.61 -13.83 1.94
CA ARG A 47 -29.55 -14.94 1.69
C ARG A 47 -29.69 -15.27 0.21
N ARG A 48 -29.81 -14.23 -0.63
CA ARG A 48 -30.07 -14.36 -2.07
C ARG A 48 -28.83 -14.87 -2.82
N SER A 49 -27.66 -14.36 -2.48
CA SER A 49 -26.38 -14.77 -3.09
C SER A 49 -26.02 -16.22 -2.74
N VAL A 50 -26.19 -16.62 -1.46
CA VAL A 50 -25.92 -18.00 -1.02
C VAL A 50 -26.91 -19.00 -1.65
N ALA A 51 -28.18 -18.63 -1.81
CA ALA A 51 -29.18 -19.48 -2.46
C ALA A 51 -28.86 -19.71 -3.95
N LYS A 52 -28.47 -18.66 -4.69
CA LYS A 52 -28.09 -18.79 -6.11
C LYS A 52 -26.80 -19.59 -6.30
N GLN A 53 -25.82 -19.40 -5.43
CA GLN A 53 -24.57 -20.15 -5.47
C GLN A 53 -24.82 -21.63 -5.13
N ALA A 54 -25.70 -21.92 -4.15
CA ALA A 54 -26.13 -23.27 -3.86
C ALA A 54 -26.89 -23.89 -5.02
N GLN A 55 -27.78 -23.14 -5.69
CA GLN A 55 -28.49 -23.59 -6.90
C GLN A 55 -27.49 -23.90 -8.03
N LYS A 56 -26.60 -22.98 -8.37
CA LYS A 56 -25.59 -23.19 -9.41
C LYS A 56 -24.70 -24.41 -9.13
N THR A 57 -24.36 -24.63 -7.87
CA THR A 57 -23.61 -25.81 -7.44
C THR A 57 -24.45 -27.09 -7.58
N LEU A 58 -25.73 -27.04 -7.25
CA LEU A 58 -26.68 -28.14 -7.43
C LEU A 58 -26.87 -28.48 -8.91
N ASP A 59 -27.12 -27.47 -9.75
CA ASP A 59 -27.29 -27.64 -11.21
C ASP A 59 -26.03 -28.26 -11.83
N THR A 60 -24.84 -27.81 -11.40
CA THR A 60 -23.55 -28.37 -11.85
C THR A 60 -23.38 -29.82 -11.42
N LEU A 61 -23.78 -30.15 -10.19
CA LEU A 61 -23.67 -31.50 -9.65
C LEU A 61 -24.75 -32.46 -10.23
N GLU A 62 -25.95 -31.96 -10.56
CA GLU A 62 -26.97 -32.72 -11.27
C GLU A 62 -26.55 -33.02 -12.73
N ASN A 63 -26.02 -32.02 -13.43
CA ASN A 63 -25.50 -32.17 -14.80
C ASN A 63 -24.27 -33.09 -14.86
N SER A 64 -23.50 -33.19 -13.79
CA SER A 64 -22.36 -34.11 -13.66
C SER A 64 -22.76 -35.52 -13.21
N GLY A 65 -24.07 -35.80 -12.99
CA GLY A 65 -24.60 -37.08 -12.50
C GLY A 65 -24.17 -37.45 -11.07
N THR A 66 -23.69 -36.48 -10.30
CA THR A 66 -23.11 -36.70 -8.96
C THR A 66 -24.08 -36.46 -7.80
N ILE A 67 -25.28 -35.93 -8.06
CA ILE A 67 -26.36 -35.83 -7.06
C ILE A 67 -27.59 -36.54 -7.59
N THR A 68 -28.18 -37.41 -6.77
CA THR A 68 -29.48 -38.06 -7.03
C THR A 68 -30.59 -37.19 -6.40
N GLY A 69 -31.84 -37.32 -6.94
CA GLY A 69 -33.01 -36.61 -6.40
C GLY A 69 -33.27 -36.80 -4.90
N GLU A 70 -32.68 -37.84 -4.26
CA GLU A 70 -32.71 -38.05 -2.81
C GLU A 70 -31.87 -37.02 -2.04
N ALA A 71 -30.75 -36.53 -2.61
CA ALA A 71 -29.95 -35.49 -1.97
C ALA A 71 -30.67 -34.13 -1.97
N LEU A 72 -31.47 -33.84 -3.00
CA LEU A 72 -32.36 -32.68 -3.06
C LEU A 72 -33.48 -32.75 -2.00
N LYS A 73 -34.03 -33.94 -1.78
CA LYS A 73 -35.10 -34.18 -0.78
C LYS A 73 -34.58 -33.97 0.65
N SER A 74 -33.29 -34.15 0.92
CA SER A 74 -32.69 -34.00 2.23
C SER A 74 -32.31 -32.56 2.60
N LEU A 75 -32.53 -31.58 1.71
CA LEU A 75 -32.24 -30.17 1.99
C LEU A 75 -33.22 -29.58 3.00
N PRO A 76 -32.74 -28.70 3.92
CA PRO A 76 -33.64 -28.00 4.82
C PRO A 76 -34.73 -27.22 4.08
N PRO A 77 -35.96 -27.15 4.62
CA PRO A 77 -37.10 -26.53 3.93
C PRO A 77 -36.88 -25.10 3.46
N ASN A 78 -36.11 -24.33 4.23
CA ASN A 78 -35.76 -22.96 3.92
C ASN A 78 -34.75 -22.83 2.78
N VAL A 79 -33.81 -23.79 2.64
CA VAL A 79 -32.88 -23.84 1.51
C VAL A 79 -33.59 -24.33 0.27
N LYS A 80 -34.46 -25.35 0.42
CA LYS A 80 -35.32 -25.86 -0.67
C LYS A 80 -36.26 -24.77 -1.19
N LYS A 81 -36.92 -24.03 -0.27
CA LYS A 81 -37.78 -22.90 -0.63
C LYS A 81 -37.02 -21.76 -1.32
N ALA A 82 -35.75 -21.55 -0.98
CA ALA A 82 -34.88 -20.55 -1.63
C ALA A 82 -34.43 -21.04 -3.04
N ILE A 83 -34.29 -22.36 -3.23
CA ILE A 83 -33.94 -22.97 -4.52
C ILE A 83 -35.15 -23.02 -5.43
N ASP A 84 -36.33 -23.36 -4.89
CA ASP A 84 -37.61 -23.47 -5.64
C ASP A 84 -38.20 -22.06 -5.95
N ALA A 85 -37.76 -21.02 -5.26
CA ALA A 85 -38.19 -19.65 -5.54
C ALA A 85 -37.51 -19.12 -6.83
N LYS A 86 -38.05 -19.50 -7.98
CA LYS A 86 -37.60 -19.05 -9.31
C LYS A 86 -37.65 -17.53 -9.56
N GLU A 87 -38.08 -16.72 -8.59
CA GLU A 87 -38.31 -15.28 -8.72
C GLU A 87 -37.56 -14.44 -7.68
N VAL A 88 -36.45 -14.95 -7.08
CA VAL A 88 -35.64 -14.10 -6.18
C VAL A 88 -34.77 -13.22 -7.03
N GLU A 89 -35.19 -11.97 -7.21
CA GLU A 89 -34.36 -10.95 -7.83
C GLU A 89 -33.06 -10.76 -7.01
N ILE A 90 -31.93 -11.01 -7.67
CA ILE A 90 -30.62 -10.86 -7.03
C ILE A 90 -30.18 -9.41 -7.21
N ALA A 91 -30.23 -8.64 -6.13
CA ALA A 91 -29.81 -7.25 -6.13
C ALA A 91 -28.32 -7.08 -6.44
N PHE A 92 -27.49 -8.05 -6.06
CA PHE A 92 -26.06 -8.04 -6.33
C PHE A 92 -25.46 -9.47 -6.33
N GLU A 93 -24.64 -9.76 -7.32
CA GLU A 93 -23.79 -10.95 -7.37
C GLU A 93 -22.32 -10.50 -7.54
N PRO A 94 -21.40 -10.85 -6.61
CA PRO A 94 -20.01 -10.50 -6.76
C PRO A 94 -19.38 -11.28 -7.93
N ASN A 95 -18.47 -10.61 -8.63
CA ASN A 95 -17.63 -11.31 -9.59
C ASN A 95 -16.81 -12.39 -8.88
N ALA A 96 -16.63 -13.52 -9.55
CA ALA A 96 -15.79 -14.59 -9.03
C ALA A 96 -14.32 -14.12 -8.87
N GLY A 97 -13.63 -14.63 -7.85
CA GLY A 97 -12.25 -14.27 -7.55
C GLY A 97 -12.14 -13.07 -6.62
N PRO A 98 -11.34 -12.03 -6.94
CA PRO A 98 -10.95 -10.99 -5.97
C PRO A 98 -12.13 -10.26 -5.31
N GLN A 99 -13.22 -10.02 -6.02
CA GLN A 99 -14.38 -9.35 -5.42
C GLN A 99 -15.09 -10.26 -4.39
N THR A 100 -15.22 -11.55 -4.71
CA THR A 100 -15.74 -12.54 -3.77
C THR A 100 -14.81 -12.72 -2.57
N ASP A 101 -13.49 -12.74 -2.79
CA ASP A 101 -12.49 -12.86 -1.74
C ASP A 101 -12.55 -11.67 -0.79
N PHE A 102 -12.69 -10.45 -1.32
CA PHE A 102 -12.86 -9.24 -0.52
C PHE A 102 -14.10 -9.30 0.37
N LEU A 103 -15.25 -9.64 -0.21
CA LEU A 103 -16.51 -9.73 0.52
C LEU A 103 -16.55 -10.86 1.55
N SER A 104 -15.73 -11.90 1.38
CA SER A 104 -15.65 -13.04 2.31
C SER A 104 -14.53 -12.93 3.34
N SER A 105 -13.64 -11.95 3.21
CA SER A 105 -12.46 -11.79 4.06
C SER A 105 -12.81 -11.56 5.52
N PRO A 106 -12.29 -12.38 6.46
CA PRO A 106 -12.53 -12.23 7.89
C PRO A 106 -11.59 -11.26 8.60
N GLU A 107 -10.52 -10.82 7.93
CA GLU A 107 -9.49 -9.98 8.52
C GLU A 107 -10.05 -8.62 8.94
N LYS A 108 -9.47 -8.06 10.00
CA LYS A 108 -9.89 -6.79 10.60
C LYS A 108 -9.76 -5.62 9.64
N GLU A 109 -8.70 -5.60 8.86
CA GLU A 109 -8.42 -4.57 7.87
C GLU A 109 -8.07 -5.24 6.53
N VAL A 110 -8.80 -4.85 5.46
CA VAL A 110 -8.57 -5.40 4.12
C VAL A 110 -8.51 -4.26 3.10
N LEU A 111 -7.47 -4.30 2.27
CA LEU A 111 -7.33 -3.45 1.10
C LEU A 111 -7.70 -4.25 -0.16
N TYR A 112 -8.66 -3.74 -0.92
CA TYR A 112 -8.96 -4.19 -2.28
C TYR A 112 -8.35 -3.19 -3.25
N GLY A 113 -7.19 -3.48 -3.79
CA GLY A 113 -6.38 -2.51 -4.52
C GLY A 113 -5.79 -3.04 -5.81
N GLY A 114 -5.44 -2.14 -6.72
CA GLY A 114 -4.80 -2.47 -8.00
C GLY A 114 -5.42 -1.74 -9.18
N ALA A 115 -5.53 -2.41 -10.33
CA ALA A 115 -5.96 -1.83 -11.59
C ALA A 115 -7.32 -1.11 -11.51
N ALA A 116 -7.52 -0.13 -12.41
CA ALA A 116 -8.82 0.49 -12.62
C ALA A 116 -9.83 -0.55 -13.15
N GLY A 117 -11.11 -0.29 -12.94
CA GLY A 117 -12.18 -1.16 -13.48
C GLY A 117 -12.38 -2.49 -12.76
N GLY A 118 -11.60 -2.82 -11.71
CA GLY A 118 -11.72 -4.10 -10.98
C GLY A 118 -12.94 -4.24 -10.06
N GLY A 119 -13.91 -3.33 -10.09
CA GLY A 119 -15.15 -3.41 -9.30
C GLY A 119 -14.99 -3.06 -7.82
N LYS A 120 -13.91 -2.36 -7.43
CA LYS A 120 -13.55 -2.03 -6.04
C LYS A 120 -14.61 -1.24 -5.30
N SER A 121 -15.00 -0.07 -5.83
CA SER A 121 -15.99 0.82 -5.19
C SER A 121 -17.36 0.14 -5.06
N TYR A 122 -17.72 -0.72 -6.04
CA TYR A 122 -18.93 -1.51 -5.97
C TYR A 122 -18.89 -2.53 -4.83
N ALA A 123 -17.77 -3.22 -4.66
CA ALA A 123 -17.57 -4.13 -3.54
C ALA A 123 -17.63 -3.43 -2.17
N MET A 124 -17.10 -2.20 -2.07
CA MET A 124 -17.19 -1.38 -0.86
C MET A 124 -18.65 -1.08 -0.49
N LEU A 125 -19.47 -0.67 -1.47
CA LEU A 125 -20.90 -0.42 -1.26
C LEU A 125 -21.64 -1.69 -0.78
N MET A 126 -21.25 -2.87 -1.29
CA MET A 126 -21.87 -4.13 -0.89
C MET A 126 -21.43 -4.63 0.47
N ASP A 127 -20.15 -4.52 0.80
CA ASP A 127 -19.63 -4.98 2.09
C ASP A 127 -20.22 -4.17 3.27
N LEU A 128 -20.50 -2.89 3.06
CA LEU A 128 -21.19 -2.02 4.00
C LEU A 128 -22.55 -2.60 4.45
N LEU A 129 -23.25 -3.32 3.57
CA LEU A 129 -24.58 -3.87 3.86
C LEU A 129 -24.55 -5.13 4.74
N ARG A 130 -23.38 -5.65 5.10
CA ARG A 130 -23.20 -6.94 5.81
C ARG A 130 -24.08 -7.06 7.06
N TYR A 131 -24.22 -5.99 7.82
CA TYR A 131 -25.03 -5.93 9.03
C TYR A 131 -26.24 -5.00 8.93
N ALA A 132 -26.66 -4.62 7.71
CA ALA A 132 -27.77 -3.68 7.51
C ALA A 132 -29.12 -4.17 8.09
N ASN A 133 -29.25 -5.47 8.42
CA ASN A 133 -30.40 -6.02 9.13
C ASN A 133 -30.29 -5.95 10.66
N ASN A 134 -29.19 -5.43 11.21
CA ASN A 134 -28.99 -5.27 12.65
C ASN A 134 -29.12 -3.77 13.01
N ARG A 135 -30.07 -3.44 13.91
CA ARG A 135 -30.32 -2.06 14.34
C ARG A 135 -29.10 -1.33 14.93
N ASN A 136 -28.13 -2.07 15.42
CA ASN A 136 -26.91 -1.52 16.03
C ASN A 136 -25.78 -1.30 15.01
N HIS A 137 -26.04 -1.60 13.74
CA HIS A 137 -25.07 -1.35 12.69
C HIS A 137 -24.97 0.14 12.38
N ARG A 138 -23.74 0.65 12.41
CA ARG A 138 -23.39 2.02 12.07
C ARG A 138 -22.19 1.98 11.12
N ALA A 139 -22.43 2.21 9.84
CA ALA A 139 -21.37 2.24 8.84
C ALA A 139 -20.93 3.68 8.54
N LEU A 140 -19.67 3.84 8.21
CA LEU A 140 -19.09 5.09 7.69
C LEU A 140 -18.36 4.76 6.39
N LEU A 141 -18.76 5.42 5.28
CA LEU A 141 -18.07 5.34 4.00
C LEU A 141 -17.48 6.71 3.67
N LEU A 142 -16.19 6.75 3.37
CA LEU A 142 -15.44 7.97 3.13
C LEU A 142 -14.79 7.99 1.76
N ARG A 143 -14.75 9.18 1.18
CA ARG A 143 -13.82 9.62 0.13
C ARG A 143 -13.11 10.90 0.55
N ARG A 144 -12.11 11.33 -0.23
CA ARG A 144 -11.37 12.54 0.10
C ARG A 144 -12.23 13.80 -0.07
N THR A 145 -12.99 13.91 -1.15
CA THR A 145 -13.80 15.08 -1.46
C THR A 145 -15.28 14.74 -1.61
N LEU A 146 -16.14 15.77 -1.43
CA LEU A 146 -17.57 15.61 -1.65
C LEU A 146 -17.92 15.29 -3.12
N ALA A 147 -17.18 15.87 -4.06
CA ALA A 147 -17.40 15.61 -5.48
C ALA A 147 -17.17 14.13 -5.83
N GLU A 148 -16.09 13.53 -5.34
CA GLU A 148 -15.80 12.11 -5.51
C GLU A 148 -16.85 11.21 -4.84
N LEU A 149 -17.37 11.64 -3.69
CA LEU A 149 -18.38 10.88 -2.93
C LEU A 149 -19.72 10.80 -3.66
N THR A 150 -20.06 11.80 -4.48
CA THR A 150 -21.34 11.87 -5.20
C THR A 150 -21.60 10.63 -6.05
N GLU A 151 -20.59 10.14 -6.78
CA GLU A 151 -20.71 8.93 -7.59
C GLU A 151 -21.09 7.69 -6.75
N LEU A 152 -20.50 7.54 -5.56
CA LEU A 152 -20.82 6.44 -4.65
C LEU A 152 -22.26 6.56 -4.11
N ILE A 153 -22.70 7.79 -3.79
CA ILE A 153 -24.06 8.06 -3.36
C ILE A 153 -25.05 7.65 -4.45
N ASP A 154 -24.81 8.08 -5.69
CA ASP A 154 -25.71 7.79 -6.81
C ASP A 154 -25.77 6.29 -7.12
N LYS A 155 -24.63 5.60 -7.10
CA LYS A 155 -24.60 4.13 -7.22
C LYS A 155 -25.37 3.46 -6.07
N SER A 156 -25.21 3.94 -4.83
CA SER A 156 -25.93 3.38 -3.70
C SER A 156 -27.45 3.57 -3.81
N LYS A 157 -27.91 4.72 -4.35
CA LYS A 157 -29.34 4.98 -4.60
C LYS A 157 -29.94 4.04 -5.65
N GLN A 158 -29.14 3.58 -6.61
CA GLN A 158 -29.59 2.60 -7.59
C GLN A 158 -29.69 1.19 -6.99
N ILE A 159 -28.80 0.83 -6.07
CA ILE A 159 -28.62 -0.57 -5.63
C ILE A 159 -29.35 -0.86 -4.32
N TYR A 160 -29.26 0.04 -3.31
CA TYR A 160 -29.76 -0.26 -1.97
C TYR A 160 -31.28 -0.46 -1.90
N PRO A 161 -32.12 0.29 -2.66
CA PRO A 161 -33.56 0.03 -2.71
C PRO A 161 -33.92 -1.36 -3.26
N MET A 162 -33.09 -1.93 -4.15
CA MET A 162 -33.30 -3.28 -4.68
C MET A 162 -33.13 -4.35 -3.59
N ALA A 163 -32.15 -4.18 -2.71
CA ALA A 163 -31.91 -5.10 -1.59
C ALA A 163 -32.76 -4.78 -0.34
N PHE A 164 -33.11 -3.50 -0.15
CA PHE A 164 -33.86 -2.98 0.99
C PHE A 164 -34.91 -1.98 0.49
N PRO A 165 -36.09 -2.43 0.01
CA PRO A 165 -37.09 -1.55 -0.63
C PRO A 165 -37.54 -0.35 0.21
N ASN A 166 -37.46 -0.46 1.55
CA ASN A 166 -37.85 0.60 2.49
C ASN A 166 -36.64 1.39 3.05
N ALA A 167 -35.43 1.20 2.51
CA ALA A 167 -34.28 2.02 2.86
C ALA A 167 -34.48 3.45 2.34
N ARG A 168 -34.06 4.44 3.14
CA ARG A 168 -34.21 5.87 2.80
C ARG A 168 -32.85 6.57 2.89
N PHE A 169 -32.57 7.38 1.89
CA PHE A 169 -31.39 8.25 1.90
C PHE A 169 -31.78 9.65 2.33
N LYS A 170 -31.16 10.16 3.39
CA LYS A 170 -31.31 11.53 3.87
C LYS A 170 -30.28 12.44 3.21
N GLU A 171 -30.71 13.25 2.26
CA GLU A 171 -29.83 14.14 1.49
C GLU A 171 -29.08 15.15 2.37
N SER A 172 -29.74 15.70 3.42
CA SER A 172 -29.15 16.69 4.29
C SER A 172 -27.97 16.18 5.10
N THR A 173 -28.03 14.92 5.53
CA THR A 173 -26.98 14.28 6.36
C THR A 173 -26.16 13.25 5.60
N LYS A 174 -26.46 13.02 4.30
CA LYS A 174 -25.84 11.98 3.46
C LYS A 174 -25.87 10.59 4.12
N THR A 175 -26.99 10.25 4.75
CA THR A 175 -27.12 9.03 5.57
C THR A 175 -28.22 8.12 5.02
N TRP A 176 -27.88 6.86 4.79
CA TRP A 176 -28.85 5.79 4.60
C TRP A 176 -29.43 5.33 5.93
N GLU A 177 -30.74 5.19 5.98
CA GLU A 177 -31.50 4.54 7.06
C GLU A 177 -32.15 3.27 6.53
N PHE A 178 -31.83 2.14 7.13
CA PHE A 178 -32.37 0.84 6.76
C PHE A 178 -33.58 0.48 7.64
N PRO A 179 -34.48 -0.39 7.15
CA PRO A 179 -35.68 -0.80 7.90
C PRO A 179 -35.40 -1.38 9.29
N SER A 180 -34.23 -1.93 9.50
CA SER A 180 -33.79 -2.44 10.80
C SER A 180 -33.47 -1.38 11.84
N GLY A 181 -33.31 -0.11 11.42
CA GLY A 181 -32.71 0.98 12.18
C GLY A 181 -31.19 1.08 12.06
N ALA A 182 -30.55 0.25 11.23
CA ALA A 182 -29.15 0.43 10.86
C ALA A 182 -28.97 1.72 10.06
N THR A 183 -27.77 2.32 10.13
CA THR A 183 -27.44 3.52 9.37
C THR A 183 -26.09 3.42 8.69
N ALA A 184 -25.98 4.09 7.52
CA ALA A 184 -24.71 4.24 6.82
C ALA A 184 -24.50 5.71 6.44
N LEU A 185 -23.51 6.33 7.05
CA LEU A 185 -23.10 7.71 6.80
C LEU A 185 -22.10 7.71 5.63
N PHE A 186 -22.39 8.49 4.61
CA PHE A 186 -21.49 8.80 3.50
C PHE A 186 -20.90 10.18 3.77
N SER A 187 -19.57 10.29 3.81
CA SER A 187 -18.91 11.52 4.20
C SER A 187 -17.54 11.65 3.53
N TYR A 188 -16.86 12.75 3.80
CA TYR A 188 -15.54 13.02 3.23
C TYR A 188 -14.60 13.60 4.29
N VAL A 189 -13.29 13.48 4.04
CA VAL A 189 -12.22 14.05 4.86
C VAL A 189 -11.22 14.67 3.90
N ASP A 190 -11.26 15.98 3.71
CA ASP A 190 -10.37 16.70 2.80
C ASP A 190 -8.99 16.94 3.42
N LYS A 191 -8.97 17.33 4.70
CA LYS A 191 -7.76 17.56 5.51
C LYS A 191 -7.73 16.59 6.68
N ASP A 192 -6.53 16.25 7.13
CA ASP A 192 -6.36 15.34 8.25
C ASP A 192 -7.15 15.76 9.51
N ASP A 193 -7.22 17.06 9.80
CA ASP A 193 -7.96 17.61 10.94
C ASP A 193 -9.48 17.41 10.84
N ASP A 194 -10.02 17.26 9.63
CA ASP A 194 -11.45 17.01 9.45
C ASP A 194 -11.91 15.70 10.10
N VAL A 195 -10.99 14.77 10.33
CA VAL A 195 -11.29 13.49 10.98
C VAL A 195 -11.81 13.66 12.41
N TYR A 196 -11.49 14.79 13.07
CA TYR A 196 -11.94 15.06 14.43
C TYR A 196 -13.45 15.27 14.54
N ARG A 197 -14.17 15.54 13.42
CA ARG A 197 -15.65 15.58 13.41
C ARG A 197 -16.28 14.25 13.83
N TYR A 198 -15.55 13.15 13.74
CA TYR A 198 -15.99 11.82 14.19
C TYR A 198 -15.64 11.54 15.66
N GLN A 199 -15.07 12.52 16.37
CA GLN A 199 -14.81 12.40 17.80
C GLN A 199 -16.11 12.14 18.56
N GLY A 200 -16.12 11.14 19.45
CA GLY A 200 -17.33 10.73 20.16
C GLY A 200 -18.21 9.74 19.40
N MET A 201 -18.12 9.64 18.08
CA MET A 201 -18.89 8.68 17.29
C MET A 201 -18.33 7.25 17.39
N SER A 202 -19.20 6.27 17.11
CA SER A 202 -18.85 4.84 17.11
C SER A 202 -19.41 4.21 15.85
N PHE A 203 -18.56 3.42 15.18
CA PHE A 203 -18.92 2.71 13.96
C PHE A 203 -18.63 1.23 14.10
N THR A 204 -19.40 0.42 13.41
CA THR A 204 -19.22 -1.02 13.32
C THR A 204 -18.49 -1.43 12.05
N TRP A 205 -18.55 -0.58 11.05
CA TRP A 205 -17.87 -0.71 9.77
C TRP A 205 -17.38 0.66 9.31
N ILE A 206 -16.14 0.72 8.85
CA ILE A 206 -15.58 1.92 8.24
C ILE A 206 -14.94 1.52 6.92
N GLY A 207 -15.36 2.19 5.85
CA GLY A 207 -14.80 2.05 4.52
C GLY A 207 -14.17 3.36 4.05
N ILE A 208 -12.96 3.29 3.50
CA ILE A 208 -12.32 4.41 2.81
C ILE A 208 -12.07 4.00 1.37
N ASP A 209 -12.80 4.63 0.46
CA ASP A 209 -12.60 4.43 -0.97
C ASP A 209 -11.53 5.41 -1.48
N GLU A 210 -10.64 4.94 -2.35
CA GLU A 210 -9.45 5.64 -2.84
C GLU A 210 -8.49 6.08 -1.70
N LEU A 211 -8.11 5.12 -0.85
CA LEU A 211 -7.25 5.34 0.32
C LEU A 211 -5.91 6.02 -0.02
N GLY A 212 -5.38 5.79 -1.23
CA GLY A 212 -4.14 6.41 -1.73
C GLY A 212 -4.22 7.94 -1.91
N HIS A 213 -5.40 8.55 -1.83
CA HIS A 213 -5.54 10.01 -1.89
C HIS A 213 -5.18 10.71 -0.57
N TYR A 214 -5.08 9.99 0.55
CA TYR A 214 -4.69 10.55 1.85
C TYR A 214 -3.17 10.55 2.00
N PRO A 215 -2.53 11.71 2.28
CA PRO A 215 -1.07 11.82 2.26
C PRO A 215 -0.39 11.02 3.36
N THR A 216 -1.06 10.81 4.49
CA THR A 216 -0.54 10.11 5.66
C THR A 216 -1.50 9.03 6.15
N PRO A 217 -1.03 8.03 6.92
CA PRO A 217 -1.90 7.03 7.54
C PRO A 217 -2.75 7.57 8.70
N PHE A 218 -2.68 8.87 9.01
CA PHE A 218 -3.30 9.45 10.19
C PHE A 218 -4.81 9.24 10.23
N VAL A 219 -5.53 9.56 9.14
CA VAL A 219 -6.99 9.41 9.04
C VAL A 219 -7.40 7.94 9.25
N TRP A 220 -6.70 7.00 8.61
CA TRP A 220 -6.94 5.57 8.78
C TRP A 220 -6.74 5.12 10.22
N ASN A 221 -5.62 5.49 10.83
CA ASN A 221 -5.28 5.11 12.20
C ASN A 221 -6.23 5.75 13.24
N TYR A 222 -6.62 7.02 13.04
CA TYR A 222 -7.57 7.69 13.91
C TYR A 222 -8.94 7.02 13.87
N LEU A 223 -9.46 6.74 12.68
CA LEU A 223 -10.79 6.14 12.51
C LEU A 223 -10.84 4.70 13.04
N ARG A 224 -9.74 3.96 13.04
CA ARG A 224 -9.67 2.66 13.71
C ARG A 224 -10.08 2.74 15.17
N SER A 225 -9.75 3.82 15.88
CA SER A 225 -10.16 4.04 17.26
C SER A 225 -11.67 4.26 17.44
N ARG A 226 -12.38 4.50 16.34
CA ARG A 226 -13.86 4.67 16.33
C ARG A 226 -14.60 3.35 16.10
N LEU A 227 -13.90 2.27 15.79
CA LEU A 227 -14.49 0.93 15.65
C LEU A 227 -14.83 0.34 17.02
N ARG A 228 -16.07 0.45 17.41
CA ARG A 228 -16.56 -0.11 18.68
C ARG A 228 -18.04 -0.41 18.61
N THR A 229 -18.46 -1.46 19.31
CA THR A 229 -19.88 -1.84 19.48
C THR A 229 -20.07 -2.56 20.80
N THR A 230 -21.26 -2.46 21.37
CA THR A 230 -21.69 -3.26 22.51
C THR A 230 -22.48 -4.50 22.07
N ASP A 231 -22.78 -4.63 20.78
CA ASP A 231 -23.49 -5.79 20.23
C ASP A 231 -22.50 -6.90 19.88
N PRO A 232 -22.47 -8.03 20.63
CA PRO A 232 -21.53 -9.12 20.39
C PRO A 232 -21.79 -9.87 19.07
N SER A 233 -22.92 -9.61 18.42
CA SER A 233 -23.26 -10.21 17.13
C SER A 233 -22.63 -9.48 15.94
N ILE A 234 -22.02 -8.31 16.16
CA ILE A 234 -21.36 -7.51 15.13
C ILE A 234 -19.84 -7.57 15.36
N ILE A 235 -19.13 -8.05 14.36
CA ILE A 235 -17.67 -7.91 14.29
C ILE A 235 -17.35 -6.58 13.63
N THR A 236 -16.59 -5.74 14.34
CA THR A 236 -16.18 -4.43 13.79
C THR A 236 -14.93 -4.58 12.92
N TYR A 237 -14.89 -3.91 11.75
CA TYR A 237 -13.77 -4.00 10.83
C TYR A 237 -13.71 -2.81 9.85
N MET A 238 -12.55 -2.67 9.21
CA MET A 238 -12.30 -1.65 8.20
C MET A 238 -12.06 -2.25 6.81
N ARG A 239 -12.45 -1.50 5.80
CA ARG A 239 -12.24 -1.83 4.40
C ARG A 239 -11.68 -0.62 3.67
N ALA A 240 -10.81 -0.88 2.72
CA ALA A 240 -10.29 0.16 1.84
C ALA A 240 -10.28 -0.30 0.39
N SER A 241 -10.41 0.66 -0.51
CA SER A 241 -10.02 0.49 -1.89
C SER A 241 -8.89 1.47 -2.24
N ALA A 242 -8.06 1.13 -3.20
CA ALA A 242 -7.07 2.05 -3.76
C ALA A 242 -6.60 1.61 -5.14
N ASN A 243 -6.24 2.59 -5.97
CA ASN A 243 -5.40 2.38 -7.13
C ASN A 243 -3.94 2.64 -6.78
N PRO A 244 -2.96 2.05 -7.49
CA PRO A 244 -1.57 2.44 -7.38
C PRO A 244 -1.37 3.92 -7.68
N GLY A 245 -0.40 4.55 -7.04
CA GLY A 245 -0.14 5.98 -7.17
C GLY A 245 -0.88 6.81 -6.13
N GLY A 246 -1.02 8.11 -6.41
CA GLY A 246 -1.53 9.09 -5.46
C GLY A 246 -0.53 9.44 -4.35
N ILE A 247 -0.80 10.57 -3.68
CA ILE A 247 0.11 11.15 -2.68
C ILE A 247 0.38 10.21 -1.48
N GLY A 248 -0.60 9.34 -1.16
CA GLY A 248 -0.52 8.38 -0.06
C GLY A 248 -0.15 6.96 -0.50
N GLY A 249 0.08 6.73 -1.79
CA GLY A 249 0.39 5.39 -2.31
C GLY A 249 1.53 4.70 -1.57
N TRP A 250 2.54 5.46 -1.14
CA TRP A 250 3.70 4.96 -0.41
C TRP A 250 3.35 4.28 0.91
N TRP A 251 2.50 4.88 1.73
CA TRP A 251 2.14 4.30 3.03
C TRP A 251 1.11 3.18 2.88
N VAL A 252 0.20 3.30 1.90
CA VAL A 252 -0.74 2.22 1.56
C VAL A 252 0.02 0.97 1.14
N LYS A 253 1.04 1.13 0.26
CA LYS A 253 1.92 0.05 -0.15
C LYS A 253 2.65 -0.56 1.05
N LYS A 254 3.29 0.25 1.87
CA LYS A 254 4.03 -0.20 3.06
C LYS A 254 3.12 -0.87 4.10
N MET A 255 1.86 -0.43 4.22
CA MET A 255 0.91 -0.95 5.20
C MET A 255 0.26 -2.27 4.77
N PHE A 256 -0.04 -2.46 3.48
CA PHE A 256 -0.88 -3.55 3.01
C PHE A 256 -0.22 -4.49 2.00
N ILE A 257 0.74 -4.01 1.21
CA ILE A 257 1.27 -4.74 0.05
C ILE A 257 2.64 -5.36 0.33
N ASP A 258 3.58 -4.55 0.82
CA ASP A 258 4.95 -5.00 1.09
C ASP A 258 5.06 -6.09 2.19
N PRO A 259 4.16 -6.14 3.23
CA PRO A 259 4.35 -7.10 4.32
C PRO A 259 4.11 -8.56 3.96
N ALA A 260 3.28 -8.86 2.94
CA ALA A 260 2.99 -10.24 2.57
C ALA A 260 2.59 -10.36 1.07
N PRO A 261 2.75 -11.54 0.46
CA PRO A 261 2.21 -11.79 -0.87
C PRO A 261 0.70 -11.54 -0.94
N PRO A 262 0.16 -11.15 -2.12
CA PRO A 262 -1.27 -10.94 -2.31
C PRO A 262 -2.11 -12.13 -1.82
N ASN A 263 -3.29 -11.84 -1.30
CA ASN A 263 -4.26 -12.80 -0.74
C ASN A 263 -3.83 -13.52 0.55
N ASN A 264 -2.64 -13.26 1.07
CA ASN A 264 -2.19 -13.80 2.35
C ASN A 264 -2.50 -12.84 3.51
N SER A 265 -3.01 -13.40 4.61
CA SER A 265 -3.22 -12.65 5.85
C SER A 265 -1.90 -12.49 6.61
N PHE A 266 -1.69 -11.33 7.20
CA PHE A 266 -0.50 -11.03 8.00
C PHE A 266 -0.86 -10.20 9.23
N TRP A 267 -0.01 -10.23 10.26
CA TRP A 267 -0.21 -9.42 11.45
C TRP A 267 0.05 -7.94 11.18
N ALA A 268 -0.87 -7.10 11.61
CA ALA A 268 -0.78 -5.67 11.39
C ALA A 268 0.50 -5.08 11.99
N THR A 269 1.21 -4.28 11.21
CA THR A 269 2.41 -3.56 11.60
C THR A 269 2.16 -2.06 11.65
N ASP A 270 2.91 -1.39 12.46
CA ASP A 270 3.03 0.07 12.42
C ASP A 270 3.81 0.49 11.17
N VAL A 271 3.31 1.48 10.43
CA VAL A 271 3.89 1.89 9.14
C VAL A 271 5.26 2.54 9.29
N GLU A 272 5.48 3.28 10.38
CA GLU A 272 6.74 4.00 10.58
C GLU A 272 7.83 3.06 11.07
N THR A 273 7.53 2.28 12.11
CA THR A 273 8.50 1.44 12.79
C THR A 273 8.62 0.02 12.24
N GLY A 274 7.64 -0.44 11.45
CA GLY A 274 7.55 -1.82 10.96
C GLY A 274 7.23 -2.87 12.04
N LYS A 275 7.07 -2.47 13.30
CA LYS A 275 6.80 -3.40 14.41
C LYS A 275 5.36 -3.88 14.39
N ILE A 276 5.16 -5.16 14.75
CA ILE A 276 3.81 -5.73 14.89
C ILE A 276 3.04 -4.97 15.96
N LEU A 277 1.80 -4.58 15.66
CA LEU A 277 0.88 -3.98 16.61
C LEU A 277 0.43 -5.03 17.62
N ARG A 278 0.57 -4.72 18.91
CA ARG A 278 0.26 -5.63 20.02
C ARG A 278 -0.75 -5.02 20.97
N TYR A 279 -1.40 -5.86 21.78
CA TYR A 279 -2.21 -5.37 22.90
C TYR A 279 -1.35 -4.56 23.88
N GLY A 280 -1.95 -3.52 24.47
CA GLY A 280 -1.24 -2.66 25.42
C GLY A 280 -0.85 -3.40 26.72
N ARG A 281 0.13 -2.87 27.47
CA ARG A 281 0.69 -3.46 28.69
C ARG A 281 -0.33 -3.77 29.79
N LEU A 282 -1.45 -3.06 29.81
CA LEU A 282 -2.53 -3.28 30.80
C LEU A 282 -3.48 -4.42 30.43
N HIS A 283 -3.26 -5.09 29.32
CA HIS A 283 -4.10 -6.20 28.87
C HIS A 283 -3.39 -7.54 29.11
N GLU A 284 -4.11 -8.57 29.53
CA GLU A 284 -3.58 -9.93 29.75
C GLU A 284 -2.89 -10.52 28.52
N LYS A 285 -3.30 -10.08 27.32
CA LYS A 285 -2.73 -10.49 26.02
C LYS A 285 -1.74 -9.48 25.44
N SER A 286 -1.04 -8.71 26.28
CA SER A 286 -0.17 -7.61 25.84
C SER A 286 0.90 -8.01 24.83
N GLU A 287 1.39 -9.26 24.88
CA GLU A 287 2.37 -9.80 23.93
C GLU A 287 1.75 -10.35 22.63
N GLN A 288 0.42 -10.50 22.58
CA GLN A 288 -0.25 -11.04 21.40
C GLN A 288 -0.40 -9.97 20.31
N PRO A 289 -0.26 -10.35 19.03
CA PRO A 289 -0.60 -9.47 17.91
C PRO A 289 -2.05 -9.02 17.97
N LEU A 290 -2.30 -7.75 17.58
CA LEU A 290 -3.60 -7.12 17.79
C LEU A 290 -4.66 -7.63 16.79
N PHE A 291 -4.35 -7.65 15.50
CA PHE A 291 -5.25 -8.10 14.43
C PHE A 291 -4.50 -8.37 13.13
N GLN A 292 -5.18 -8.99 12.18
CA GLN A 292 -4.65 -9.29 10.84
C GLN A 292 -5.12 -8.28 9.79
N ARG A 293 -4.24 -8.09 8.79
CA ARG A 293 -4.48 -7.39 7.53
C ARG A 293 -4.41 -8.34 6.35
N LYS A 294 -4.99 -7.90 5.23
CA LYS A 294 -4.90 -8.60 3.95
C LYS A 294 -4.96 -7.61 2.79
N PHE A 295 -4.18 -7.90 1.77
CA PHE A 295 -4.25 -7.23 0.47
C PHE A 295 -4.85 -8.18 -0.56
N ILE A 296 -5.86 -7.71 -1.29
CA ILE A 296 -6.49 -8.43 -2.39
C ILE A 296 -6.27 -7.62 -3.67
N PRO A 297 -5.54 -8.17 -4.67
CA PRO A 297 -5.26 -7.45 -5.90
C PRO A 297 -6.49 -7.40 -6.80
N ALA A 298 -6.83 -6.20 -7.29
CA ALA A 298 -7.85 -5.97 -8.31
C ALA A 298 -7.18 -5.86 -9.68
N ARG A 299 -7.72 -6.56 -10.68
CA ARG A 299 -7.27 -6.49 -12.08
C ARG A 299 -8.47 -6.21 -12.97
N LEU A 300 -8.24 -5.54 -14.11
CA LEU A 300 -9.31 -5.29 -15.08
C LEU A 300 -9.98 -6.59 -15.54
N LYS A 301 -9.20 -7.63 -15.81
CA LYS A 301 -9.69 -8.95 -16.24
C LYS A 301 -10.61 -9.65 -15.23
N ASP A 302 -10.63 -9.23 -13.98
CA ASP A 302 -11.49 -9.77 -12.94
C ASP A 302 -12.92 -9.17 -13.02
N ASN A 303 -13.14 -8.21 -13.94
CA ASN A 303 -14.43 -7.57 -14.17
C ASN A 303 -14.98 -7.90 -15.57
N PRO A 304 -15.83 -8.92 -15.70
CA PRO A 304 -16.36 -9.35 -16.99
C PRO A 304 -17.22 -8.30 -17.70
N TYR A 305 -17.73 -7.31 -16.97
CA TYR A 305 -18.56 -6.24 -17.55
C TYR A 305 -17.74 -5.23 -18.35
N LEU A 306 -16.49 -4.99 -17.99
CA LEU A 306 -15.59 -4.04 -18.67
C LEU A 306 -14.63 -4.70 -19.67
N THR A 307 -14.54 -6.04 -19.63
CA THR A 307 -13.66 -6.78 -20.57
C THR A 307 -14.42 -7.37 -21.75
N ARG A 308 -15.75 -7.20 -21.76
CA ARG A 308 -16.65 -7.88 -22.71
C ARG A 308 -16.38 -7.52 -24.18
N ASP A 309 -16.11 -6.26 -24.45
CA ASP A 309 -15.88 -5.69 -25.80
C ASP A 309 -14.43 -5.21 -26.00
N GLY A 310 -13.61 -5.17 -24.94
CA GLY A 310 -12.22 -4.72 -24.98
C GLY A 310 -12.05 -3.20 -25.15
N GLU A 311 -13.13 -2.41 -25.27
CA GLU A 311 -13.05 -0.98 -25.51
C GLU A 311 -12.36 -0.24 -24.34
N TYR A 312 -12.75 -0.55 -23.10
CA TYR A 312 -12.16 0.06 -21.92
C TYR A 312 -10.67 -0.29 -21.78
N GLU A 313 -10.29 -1.52 -22.09
CA GLU A 313 -8.89 -1.94 -22.10
C GLU A 313 -8.09 -1.18 -23.14
N ALA A 314 -8.63 -1.01 -24.35
CA ALA A 314 -8.00 -0.22 -25.43
C ALA A 314 -7.81 1.25 -25.02
N MET A 315 -8.78 1.85 -24.32
CA MET A 315 -8.65 3.21 -23.77
C MET A 315 -7.49 3.30 -22.78
N LEU A 316 -7.35 2.32 -21.87
CA LEU A 316 -6.23 2.29 -20.93
C LEU A 316 -4.88 2.09 -21.64
N TYR A 317 -4.83 1.34 -22.74
CA TYR A 317 -3.61 1.18 -23.54
C TYR A 317 -3.17 2.48 -24.22
N SER A 318 -4.09 3.40 -24.51
CA SER A 318 -3.78 4.71 -25.11
C SER A 318 -3.14 5.70 -24.11
N LEU A 319 -3.16 5.40 -22.82
CA LEU A 319 -2.56 6.26 -21.80
C LEU A 319 -1.02 6.22 -21.86
N PRO A 320 -0.35 7.26 -21.36
CA PRO A 320 1.10 7.26 -21.17
C PRO A 320 1.55 6.03 -20.38
N GLU A 321 2.77 5.55 -20.60
CA GLU A 321 3.26 4.29 -20.07
C GLU A 321 3.13 4.17 -18.53
N VAL A 322 3.41 5.24 -17.80
CA VAL A 322 3.29 5.32 -16.34
C VAL A 322 1.84 5.08 -15.90
N GLU A 323 0.89 5.81 -16.51
CA GLU A 323 -0.54 5.69 -16.22
C GLU A 323 -1.07 4.30 -16.61
N ARG A 324 -0.61 3.79 -17.73
CA ARG A 324 -0.97 2.45 -18.21
C ARG A 324 -0.50 1.37 -17.25
N LYS A 325 0.76 1.40 -16.79
CA LYS A 325 1.27 0.46 -15.78
C LYS A 325 0.46 0.53 -14.49
N ARG A 326 0.12 1.72 -14.06
CA ARG A 326 -0.66 1.96 -12.85
C ARG A 326 -2.10 1.46 -12.96
N LEU A 327 -2.82 1.90 -13.99
CA LEU A 327 -4.26 1.69 -14.10
C LEU A 327 -4.63 0.36 -14.76
N LEU A 328 -3.83 -0.14 -15.70
CA LEU A 328 -4.07 -1.41 -16.37
C LEU A 328 -3.44 -2.59 -15.62
N SER A 329 -2.17 -2.47 -15.24
CA SER A 329 -1.44 -3.55 -14.59
C SER A 329 -1.61 -3.58 -13.07
N GLY A 330 -2.05 -2.46 -12.47
CA GLY A 330 -2.16 -2.34 -11.02
C GLY A 330 -0.79 -2.33 -10.31
N ASP A 331 0.21 -1.79 -10.97
CA ASP A 331 1.60 -1.78 -10.49
C ASP A 331 1.78 -0.72 -9.40
N TRP A 332 2.11 -1.17 -8.19
CA TRP A 332 2.30 -0.34 -7.01
C TRP A 332 3.72 0.27 -6.89
N ASP A 333 4.61 -0.09 -7.77
CA ASP A 333 5.95 0.50 -7.84
C ASP A 333 5.99 1.76 -8.72
N VAL A 334 4.90 2.06 -9.42
CA VAL A 334 4.76 3.23 -10.29
C VAL A 334 3.94 4.33 -9.62
N ALA A 335 4.58 5.47 -9.34
CA ALA A 335 3.93 6.66 -8.75
C ALA A 335 3.40 7.61 -9.82
N GLU A 336 2.17 8.11 -9.64
CA GLU A 336 1.58 9.14 -10.51
C GLU A 336 2.31 10.47 -10.36
N GLY A 337 2.67 11.09 -11.49
CA GLY A 337 3.37 12.36 -11.49
C GLY A 337 4.74 12.32 -10.82
N ALA A 338 5.32 11.12 -10.66
CA ALA A 338 6.67 10.99 -10.12
C ALA A 338 7.67 11.74 -10.98
N ALA A 339 8.57 12.46 -10.31
CA ALA A 339 9.61 13.21 -10.99
C ALA A 339 10.67 12.30 -11.65
N PHE A 340 10.86 11.08 -11.11
CA PHE A 340 11.93 10.17 -11.51
C PHE A 340 11.39 8.80 -11.93
N THR A 341 10.78 8.74 -13.11
CA THR A 341 10.17 7.51 -13.65
C THR A 341 11.19 6.46 -14.08
N GLU A 342 12.45 6.85 -14.25
CA GLU A 342 13.58 5.97 -14.57
C GLU A 342 14.02 5.11 -13.39
N PHE A 343 13.66 5.49 -12.17
CA PHE A 343 13.98 4.70 -11.00
C PHE A 343 13.29 3.33 -11.08
N ASN A 344 14.08 2.29 -11.06
CA ASN A 344 13.61 0.91 -11.02
C ASN A 344 14.26 0.19 -9.85
N ARG A 345 13.47 -0.30 -8.91
CA ARG A 345 13.97 -0.94 -7.70
C ARG A 345 14.80 -2.19 -8.00
N LEU A 346 14.41 -2.98 -9.01
CA LEU A 346 15.15 -4.17 -9.43
C LEU A 346 16.51 -3.85 -10.07
N VAL A 347 16.68 -2.63 -10.55
CA VAL A 347 17.89 -2.15 -11.22
C VAL A 347 18.79 -1.38 -10.27
N HIS A 348 18.21 -0.41 -9.55
CA HIS A 348 18.98 0.58 -8.79
C HIS A 348 19.19 0.21 -7.32
N VAL A 349 18.43 -0.77 -6.77
CA VAL A 349 18.55 -1.16 -5.36
C VAL A 349 19.25 -2.50 -5.25
N VAL A 350 20.34 -2.52 -4.51
CA VAL A 350 21.20 -3.70 -4.33
C VAL A 350 21.33 -4.06 -2.85
N ALA A 351 21.59 -5.32 -2.57
CA ALA A 351 21.98 -5.74 -1.23
C ALA A 351 23.33 -5.09 -0.86
N PRO A 352 23.58 -4.79 0.45
CA PRO A 352 24.87 -4.31 0.89
C PRO A 352 25.99 -5.23 0.48
N VAL A 353 27.04 -4.66 -0.10
CA VAL A 353 28.29 -5.35 -0.46
C VAL A 353 29.45 -4.62 0.19
N GLU A 354 30.55 -5.30 0.42
CA GLU A 354 31.78 -4.67 0.87
C GLU A 354 32.34 -3.79 -0.25
N LEU A 355 32.49 -2.50 0.03
CA LEU A 355 32.99 -1.54 -0.94
C LEU A 355 34.50 -1.39 -0.80
N PRO A 356 35.28 -1.43 -1.89
CA PRO A 356 36.74 -1.30 -1.86
C PRO A 356 37.18 -0.07 -1.09
N TYR A 357 38.20 -0.22 -0.24
CA TYR A 357 38.71 0.86 0.63
C TYR A 357 39.22 2.07 -0.16
N ASN A 358 39.76 1.84 -1.34
CA ASN A 358 40.33 2.86 -2.21
C ASN A 358 39.31 3.60 -3.09
N TRP A 359 38.02 3.26 -3.02
CA TRP A 359 36.99 4.09 -3.64
C TRP A 359 36.79 5.38 -2.87
N VAL A 360 36.60 6.49 -3.57
CA VAL A 360 36.39 7.81 -2.97
C VAL A 360 35.07 7.82 -2.21
N ARG A 361 35.12 8.22 -0.93
CA ARG A 361 33.93 8.39 -0.09
C ARG A 361 33.51 9.86 -0.05
N ILE A 362 32.23 10.10 -0.24
CA ILE A 362 31.61 11.42 -0.15
C ILE A 362 30.34 11.33 0.70
N ARG A 363 29.92 12.45 1.27
CA ARG A 363 28.63 12.55 1.93
C ARG A 363 27.92 13.84 1.56
N SER A 364 26.59 13.88 1.80
CA SER A 364 25.78 15.07 1.66
C SER A 364 24.75 15.15 2.78
N CYS A 365 24.26 16.34 3.07
CA CYS A 365 23.24 16.54 4.08
C CYS A 365 22.25 17.60 3.65
N ASP A 366 20.95 17.24 3.69
CA ASP A 366 19.85 18.18 3.79
C ASP A 366 19.45 18.27 5.27
N TYR A 367 19.63 19.46 5.88
CA TYR A 367 19.40 19.65 7.30
C TYR A 367 18.01 20.17 7.60
N GLY A 368 17.31 19.52 8.51
CA GLY A 368 16.06 19.97 9.09
C GLY A 368 16.02 19.68 10.59
N TYR A 369 15.39 20.56 11.38
CA TYR A 369 15.14 20.32 12.80
C TYR A 369 13.71 19.78 13.00
N SER A 370 12.72 20.53 12.56
CA SER A 370 11.30 20.10 12.58
C SER A 370 10.99 19.09 11.47
N ALA A 371 11.62 19.25 10.32
CA ALA A 371 11.69 18.27 9.25
C ALA A 371 12.87 17.30 9.51
N PRO A 372 12.89 16.11 8.85
CA PRO A 372 14.02 15.20 8.98
C PRO A 372 15.31 15.81 8.42
N SER A 373 16.43 15.67 9.14
CA SER A 373 17.76 15.76 8.53
C SER A 373 18.03 14.48 7.75
N CYS A 374 18.47 14.59 6.50
CA CYS A 374 18.89 13.47 5.70
C CYS A 374 20.39 13.57 5.38
N VAL A 375 21.18 12.62 5.88
CA VAL A 375 22.59 12.47 5.49
C VAL A 375 22.72 11.21 4.63
N LEU A 376 23.31 11.36 3.44
CA LEU A 376 23.64 10.26 2.55
C LEU A 376 25.16 10.11 2.43
N TRP A 377 25.65 8.88 2.45
CA TRP A 377 27.04 8.53 2.16
C TRP A 377 27.10 7.73 0.87
N ALA A 378 28.04 8.09 0.02
CA ALA A 378 28.26 7.38 -1.23
C ALA A 378 29.74 7.11 -1.47
N ALA A 379 29.99 6.02 -2.20
CA ALA A 379 31.27 5.69 -2.78
C ALA A 379 31.22 5.87 -4.30
N ILE A 380 32.36 6.20 -4.88
CA ILE A 380 32.54 6.40 -6.32
C ILE A 380 33.47 5.30 -6.80
N ASP A 381 32.97 4.46 -7.72
CA ASP A 381 33.80 3.42 -8.35
C ASP A 381 34.68 3.98 -9.48
N TRP A 382 35.52 3.13 -10.05
CA TRP A 382 36.46 3.51 -11.12
C TRP A 382 35.77 3.97 -12.41
N ASP A 383 34.56 3.48 -12.68
CA ASP A 383 33.73 3.85 -13.84
C ASP A 383 32.89 5.10 -13.55
N ASN A 384 33.15 5.78 -12.40
CA ASN A 384 32.45 6.98 -12.00
C ASN A 384 30.96 6.75 -11.65
N ASN A 385 30.56 5.50 -11.32
CA ASN A 385 29.25 5.22 -10.80
C ASN A 385 29.18 5.53 -9.30
N LEU A 386 27.98 5.87 -8.85
CA LEU A 386 27.72 6.25 -7.47
C LEU A 386 27.06 5.08 -6.72
N TRP A 387 27.60 4.72 -5.55
CA TRP A 387 27.07 3.71 -4.66
C TRP A 387 26.66 4.37 -3.35
N VAL A 388 25.35 4.66 -3.19
CA VAL A 388 24.79 5.20 -1.94
C VAL A 388 24.67 4.05 -0.95
N TYR A 389 25.56 3.99 0.03
CA TYR A 389 25.72 2.81 0.88
C TYR A 389 25.21 3.00 2.31
N ARG A 390 24.97 4.25 2.75
CA ARG A 390 24.48 4.56 4.10
C ARG A 390 23.58 5.79 4.08
N GLU A 391 22.58 5.77 4.96
CA GLU A 391 21.62 6.84 5.17
C GLU A 391 21.42 7.08 6.67
N LEU A 392 21.36 8.35 7.08
CA LEU A 392 20.81 8.80 8.36
C LEU A 392 19.60 9.69 8.06
N TYR A 393 18.45 9.37 8.62
CA TYR A 393 17.21 10.11 8.39
C TYR A 393 16.48 10.30 9.71
N GLN A 394 16.60 11.51 10.32
CA GLN A 394 16.09 11.74 11.68
C GLN A 394 15.68 13.19 11.91
N LYS A 395 14.59 13.40 12.68
CA LYS A 395 14.10 14.70 13.15
C LYS A 395 14.68 15.08 14.50
N GLY A 396 14.63 16.37 14.83
CA GLY A 396 14.91 16.89 16.17
C GLY A 396 16.39 16.93 16.56
N LEU A 397 17.31 16.79 15.60
CA LEU A 397 18.74 16.90 15.86
C LEU A 397 19.23 18.34 15.68
N THR A 398 19.88 18.89 16.71
CA THR A 398 20.66 20.14 16.55
C THR A 398 21.88 19.88 15.66
N GLY A 399 22.51 20.95 15.15
CA GLY A 399 23.73 20.81 14.35
C GLY A 399 24.82 20.02 15.06
N GLU A 400 25.02 20.28 16.35
CA GLU A 400 26.02 19.57 17.18
C GLU A 400 25.69 18.09 17.33
N ALA A 401 24.42 17.77 17.65
CA ALA A 401 23.98 16.38 17.80
C ALA A 401 24.10 15.61 16.48
N LEU A 402 23.70 16.21 15.36
CA LEU A 402 23.85 15.60 14.04
C LEU A 402 25.33 15.35 13.71
N ALA A 403 26.22 16.30 14.04
CA ALA A 403 27.67 16.15 13.84
C ALA A 403 28.24 14.96 14.65
N GLU A 404 27.79 14.77 15.88
CA GLU A 404 28.20 13.64 16.72
C GLU A 404 27.75 12.30 16.12
N TYR A 405 26.51 12.21 15.60
CA TYR A 405 26.04 11.03 14.88
C TYR A 405 26.86 10.75 13.62
N VAL A 406 27.17 11.78 12.84
CA VAL A 406 27.97 11.65 11.61
C VAL A 406 29.37 11.10 11.97
N LEU A 407 30.06 11.68 12.96
CA LEU A 407 31.38 11.22 13.40
C LEU A 407 31.34 9.77 13.92
N HIS A 408 30.31 9.42 14.69
CA HIS A 408 30.13 8.06 15.17
C HIS A 408 29.95 7.05 14.03
N LEU A 409 29.14 7.38 13.02
CA LEU A 409 28.90 6.52 11.88
C LEU A 409 30.11 6.39 10.95
N GLU A 410 31.01 7.37 10.95
CA GLU A 410 32.24 7.40 10.13
C GLU A 410 33.46 6.84 10.85
N ALA A 411 33.35 6.47 12.13
CA ALA A 411 34.52 6.11 12.97
C ALA A 411 35.40 4.99 12.39
N ASN A 412 34.80 4.07 11.61
CA ASN A 412 35.51 2.95 10.98
C ASN A 412 35.53 3.03 9.44
N ASP A 413 35.09 4.15 8.88
CA ASP A 413 35.05 4.31 7.42
C ASP A 413 36.41 4.81 6.88
N PRO A 414 36.68 4.58 5.59
CA PRO A 414 37.72 5.30 4.87
C PRO A 414 37.49 6.83 4.98
N PRO A 415 38.54 7.65 4.90
CA PRO A 415 38.40 9.10 5.00
C PRO A 415 37.36 9.65 4.01
N ILE A 416 36.46 10.47 4.50
CA ILE A 416 35.49 11.18 3.66
C ILE A 416 36.20 12.31 2.92
N TYR A 417 36.27 12.19 1.61
CA TYR A 417 36.93 13.17 0.74
C TYR A 417 36.19 14.51 0.73
N MET A 418 34.85 14.46 0.67
CA MET A 418 34.01 15.64 0.55
C MET A 418 32.69 15.46 1.32
N GLY A 419 32.33 16.47 2.11
CA GLY A 419 31.01 16.58 2.75
C GLY A 419 30.28 17.83 2.24
N VAL A 420 29.05 17.66 1.72
CA VAL A 420 28.24 18.75 1.18
C VAL A 420 27.03 18.98 2.07
N LEU A 421 26.80 20.21 2.50
CA LEU A 421 25.67 20.56 3.36
C LEU A 421 24.80 21.63 2.68
N ASP A 422 23.50 21.61 2.92
CA ASP A 422 22.59 22.64 2.45
C ASP A 422 23.16 24.05 2.72
N LYS A 423 23.23 24.87 1.67
CA LYS A 423 23.79 26.22 1.73
C LYS A 423 23.10 27.11 2.76
N SER A 424 21.81 26.90 3.04
CA SER A 424 21.06 27.66 4.04
C SER A 424 21.65 27.54 5.46
N CYS A 425 22.35 26.44 5.75
CA CYS A 425 22.97 26.16 7.05
C CYS A 425 24.12 27.12 7.42
N TRP A 426 24.65 27.91 6.47
CA TRP A 426 25.61 28.98 6.73
C TRP A 426 24.96 30.29 7.13
N ASN A 427 23.65 30.45 6.98
CA ASN A 427 22.93 31.64 7.39
C ASN A 427 22.90 31.71 8.92
N LYS A 428 23.27 32.88 9.45
CA LYS A 428 23.23 33.15 10.90
C LYS A 428 21.83 33.61 11.29
N THR A 429 21.21 32.92 12.23
CA THR A 429 19.99 33.33 12.90
C THR A 429 20.31 33.86 14.28
N GLY A 430 20.57 35.16 14.41
CA GLY A 430 20.92 35.82 15.66
C GLY A 430 22.45 35.90 15.92
N HIS A 431 22.84 35.95 17.20
CA HIS A 431 24.24 36.18 17.63
C HIS A 431 25.07 34.89 17.76
N GLY A 432 24.49 33.72 17.49
CA GLY A 432 25.18 32.42 17.64
C GLY A 432 25.93 31.94 16.39
N LEU A 433 26.50 30.74 16.51
CA LEU A 433 27.08 30.04 15.38
C LEU A 433 25.95 29.61 14.41
N SER A 434 26.24 29.63 13.11
CA SER A 434 25.37 28.98 12.14
C SER A 434 25.35 27.46 12.36
N VAL A 435 24.37 26.76 11.80
CA VAL A 435 24.31 25.29 11.88
C VAL A 435 25.58 24.66 11.31
N ALA A 436 26.07 25.16 10.18
CA ALA A 436 27.30 24.68 9.56
C ALA A 436 28.51 24.92 10.46
N GLU A 437 28.66 26.14 11.04
CA GLU A 437 29.76 26.46 11.95
C GLU A 437 29.76 25.58 13.21
N SER A 438 28.57 25.25 13.76
CA SER A 438 28.42 24.36 14.91
C SER A 438 28.89 22.93 14.61
N MET A 439 28.53 22.40 13.44
CA MET A 439 28.96 21.08 12.97
C MET A 439 30.49 21.05 12.71
N ILE A 440 31.03 22.09 12.06
CA ILE A 440 32.46 22.19 11.76
C ILE A 440 33.27 22.26 13.08
N ARG A 441 32.77 22.98 14.09
CA ARG A 441 33.42 23.05 15.41
C ARG A 441 33.47 21.68 16.10
N LYS A 442 32.50 20.80 15.83
CA LYS A 442 32.50 19.41 16.32
C LYS A 442 33.43 18.48 15.52
N GLY A 443 34.04 18.96 14.43
CA GLY A 443 35.03 18.23 13.64
C GLY A 443 34.50 17.67 12.32
N VAL A 444 33.25 17.90 11.97
CA VAL A 444 32.67 17.46 10.68
C VAL A 444 32.93 18.53 9.63
N ARG A 445 33.67 18.18 8.58
CA ARG A 445 33.96 19.13 7.48
C ARG A 445 32.81 19.16 6.48
N TRP A 446 32.31 20.37 6.21
CA TRP A 446 31.26 20.62 5.23
C TRP A 446 31.65 21.73 4.27
N ILE A 447 31.20 21.62 3.03
CA ILE A 447 31.18 22.69 2.04
C ILE A 447 29.74 23.02 1.66
N PRO A 448 29.43 24.28 1.29
CA PRO A 448 28.07 24.64 0.88
C PRO A 448 27.65 23.95 -0.41
N SER A 449 26.39 23.53 -0.47
CA SER A 449 25.81 22.90 -1.64
C SER A 449 25.63 23.90 -2.78
N ASN A 450 25.64 23.37 -4.02
CA ASN A 450 25.07 24.06 -5.15
C ASN A 450 23.54 23.96 -5.09
N SER A 451 22.84 25.09 -5.03
CA SER A 451 21.40 25.18 -4.88
C SER A 451 20.61 25.17 -6.20
N ASP A 452 21.27 25.00 -7.35
CA ASP A 452 20.60 24.92 -8.66
C ASP A 452 19.73 23.68 -8.75
N ARG A 453 18.41 23.88 -8.56
CA ARG A 453 17.42 22.79 -8.52
C ARG A 453 17.21 22.14 -9.88
N MET A 454 17.18 22.94 -10.93
CA MET A 454 16.88 22.48 -12.29
C MET A 454 17.98 21.56 -12.81
N ASN A 455 19.22 22.05 -12.82
CA ASN A 455 20.37 21.25 -13.23
C ASN A 455 20.58 20.05 -12.30
N GLY A 456 20.27 20.21 -11.03
CA GLY A 456 20.31 19.11 -10.07
C GLY A 456 19.33 18.00 -10.38
N LYS A 457 18.08 18.32 -10.74
CA LYS A 457 17.09 17.34 -11.18
C LYS A 457 17.55 16.62 -12.45
N ILE A 458 18.06 17.35 -13.44
CA ILE A 458 18.60 16.76 -14.68
C ILE A 458 19.75 15.79 -14.39
N GLU A 459 20.63 16.12 -13.43
CA GLU A 459 21.72 15.20 -13.07
C GLU A 459 21.21 13.93 -12.38
N VAL A 460 20.17 14.02 -11.54
CA VAL A 460 19.54 12.84 -10.96
C VAL A 460 18.94 11.95 -12.05
N HIS A 461 18.18 12.52 -13.00
CA HIS A 461 17.67 11.78 -14.16
C HIS A 461 18.78 11.07 -14.93
N ARG A 462 19.86 11.81 -15.25
CA ARG A 462 21.01 11.25 -15.97
C ARG A 462 21.64 10.07 -15.24
N ARG A 463 21.70 10.10 -13.91
CA ARG A 463 22.26 9.03 -13.11
C ARG A 463 21.34 7.81 -13.00
N LEU A 464 20.02 8.03 -13.05
CA LEU A 464 19.03 6.95 -13.05
C LEU A 464 18.88 6.28 -14.42
N MET A 465 19.20 6.97 -15.51
CA MET A 465 19.23 6.33 -16.83
C MET A 465 20.36 5.29 -16.90
N LEU A 466 20.06 4.17 -17.53
CA LEU A 466 21.07 3.17 -17.88
C LEU A 466 21.99 3.76 -18.98
N ASP A 467 23.21 3.31 -19.02
CA ASP A 467 24.09 3.64 -20.13
C ASP A 467 23.72 2.84 -21.39
N ASP A 468 24.45 3.07 -22.50
CA ASP A 468 24.19 2.41 -23.78
C ASP A 468 24.38 0.87 -23.73
N TYR A 469 25.01 0.36 -22.69
CA TYR A 469 25.25 -1.05 -22.42
C TYR A 469 24.28 -1.62 -21.37
N GLY A 470 23.31 -0.84 -20.89
CA GLY A 470 22.35 -1.23 -19.86
C GLY A 470 22.91 -1.23 -18.43
N SER A 471 24.06 -0.57 -18.20
CA SER A 471 24.68 -0.52 -16.87
C SER A 471 24.17 0.67 -16.05
N GLN A 472 24.08 0.46 -14.74
CA GLN A 472 23.59 1.48 -13.80
C GLN A 472 24.71 2.46 -13.44
N ARG A 473 24.39 3.77 -13.51
CA ARG A 473 25.28 4.86 -13.10
C ARG A 473 25.13 5.25 -11.62
N ILE A 474 24.09 4.75 -10.96
CA ILE A 474 23.84 4.91 -9.53
C ILE A 474 23.22 3.65 -8.95
N ARG A 475 23.62 3.29 -7.74
CA ARG A 475 23.08 2.19 -6.95
C ARG A 475 22.82 2.63 -5.54
N PHE A 476 21.77 2.12 -4.94
CA PHE A 476 21.39 2.36 -3.56
C PHE A 476 21.41 1.03 -2.79
N PHE A 477 22.04 1.00 -1.64
CA PHE A 477 21.88 -0.15 -0.77
C PHE A 477 20.44 -0.19 -0.24
N ASN A 478 19.86 -1.38 -0.14
CA ASN A 478 18.50 -1.56 0.37
C ASN A 478 18.33 -1.11 1.84
N THR A 479 19.43 -0.87 2.55
CA THR A 479 19.49 -0.27 3.89
C THR A 479 19.24 1.24 3.89
N CYS A 480 19.39 1.92 2.74
CA CYS A 480 19.06 3.33 2.55
C CYS A 480 17.55 3.48 2.30
N THR A 481 16.75 3.15 3.32
CA THR A 481 15.31 2.92 3.18
C THR A 481 14.53 4.16 2.77
N ASN A 482 14.94 5.36 3.19
CA ASN A 482 14.19 6.57 2.91
C ASN A 482 14.42 7.08 1.49
N ILE A 483 15.67 7.13 1.00
CA ILE A 483 15.92 7.52 -0.40
C ILE A 483 15.28 6.51 -1.37
N VAL A 484 15.37 5.21 -1.09
CA VAL A 484 14.75 4.14 -1.91
C VAL A 484 13.23 4.26 -1.92
N ARG A 485 12.62 4.76 -0.84
CA ARG A 485 11.17 4.96 -0.71
C ARG A 485 10.71 6.26 -1.36
N THR A 486 11.39 7.38 -1.10
CA THR A 486 10.92 8.72 -1.48
C THR A 486 11.25 9.07 -2.92
N LEU A 487 12.42 8.69 -3.44
CA LEU A 487 12.86 9.07 -4.78
C LEU A 487 11.88 8.65 -5.89
N PRO A 488 11.35 7.42 -5.94
CA PRO A 488 10.39 7.02 -6.96
C PRO A 488 8.99 7.62 -6.80
N THR A 489 8.70 8.23 -5.64
CA THR A 489 7.35 8.73 -5.33
C THR A 489 7.26 10.24 -5.25
N ILE A 490 8.39 10.95 -5.31
CA ILE A 490 8.40 12.42 -5.25
C ILE A 490 7.71 13.00 -6.47
N PRO A 491 6.64 13.82 -6.30
CA PRO A 491 5.89 14.34 -7.43
C PRO A 491 6.57 15.55 -8.07
N LEU A 492 6.22 15.79 -9.33
CA LEU A 492 6.51 17.07 -9.98
C LEU A 492 5.71 18.20 -9.31
N SER A 493 6.31 19.38 -9.27
CA SER A 493 5.63 20.58 -8.77
C SER A 493 4.45 20.95 -9.67
N LYS A 494 3.30 21.25 -9.07
CA LYS A 494 2.10 21.68 -9.80
C LYS A 494 2.24 23.06 -10.43
N THR A 495 3.13 23.89 -9.90
CA THR A 495 3.38 25.26 -10.37
C THR A 495 4.56 25.37 -11.33
N ASN A 496 5.50 24.44 -11.25
CA ASN A 496 6.66 24.35 -12.11
C ASN A 496 6.97 22.88 -12.43
N SER A 497 6.46 22.39 -13.54
CA SER A 497 6.62 20.98 -13.97
C SER A 497 8.08 20.56 -14.20
N GLU A 498 9.00 21.51 -14.24
CA GLU A 498 10.44 21.24 -14.37
C GLU A 498 11.13 20.97 -13.03
N ASP A 499 10.46 21.22 -11.89
CA ASP A 499 10.99 20.93 -10.54
C ASP A 499 10.13 19.90 -9.81
N VAL A 500 10.64 19.36 -8.69
CA VAL A 500 9.88 18.51 -7.78
C VAL A 500 8.99 19.36 -6.86
N ASP A 501 7.93 18.76 -6.33
CA ASP A 501 7.09 19.42 -5.32
C ASP A 501 7.83 19.51 -3.98
N THR A 502 8.25 20.72 -3.60
CA THR A 502 8.95 20.99 -2.32
C THR A 502 8.07 20.85 -1.09
N LYS A 503 6.77 20.64 -1.26
CA LYS A 503 5.86 20.29 -0.14
C LYS A 503 5.81 18.79 0.12
N ALA A 504 6.34 17.99 -0.79
CA ALA A 504 6.50 16.55 -0.61
C ALA A 504 7.71 16.25 0.28
N GLU A 505 7.91 14.98 0.62
CA GLU A 505 9.06 14.51 1.38
C GLU A 505 10.31 14.45 0.48
N ASP A 506 10.95 15.60 0.25
CA ASP A 506 12.06 15.78 -0.69
C ASP A 506 13.47 15.74 -0.04
N HIS A 507 13.58 15.59 1.27
CA HIS A 507 14.84 15.69 2.02
C HIS A 507 15.94 14.73 1.52
N ALA A 508 15.58 13.47 1.24
CA ALA A 508 16.55 12.50 0.72
C ALA A 508 16.96 12.81 -0.72
N TYR A 509 16.02 13.27 -1.54
CA TYR A 509 16.29 13.76 -2.88
C TYR A 509 17.20 15.00 -2.86
N ASP A 510 16.92 15.99 -2.02
CA ASP A 510 17.72 17.20 -1.92
C ASP A 510 19.16 16.89 -1.45
N SER A 511 19.32 16.00 -0.48
CA SER A 511 20.64 15.50 -0.08
C SER A 511 21.38 14.84 -1.26
N LEU A 512 20.72 13.96 -2.02
CA LEU A 512 21.29 13.33 -3.23
C LEU A 512 21.67 14.38 -4.28
N ARG A 513 20.77 15.32 -4.54
CA ARG A 513 20.97 16.41 -5.49
C ARG A 513 22.19 17.26 -5.14
N TYR A 514 22.34 17.65 -3.87
CA TYR A 514 23.51 18.39 -3.39
C TYR A 514 24.81 17.62 -3.65
N MET A 515 24.83 16.33 -3.36
CA MET A 515 25.97 15.46 -3.64
C MET A 515 26.36 15.45 -5.12
N LEU A 516 25.38 15.25 -6.00
CA LEU A 516 25.61 15.15 -7.44
C LEU A 516 26.05 16.46 -8.06
N MET A 517 25.47 17.59 -7.67
CA MET A 517 25.77 18.91 -8.21
C MET A 517 27.16 19.42 -7.79
N THR A 518 27.55 19.19 -6.57
CA THR A 518 28.88 19.62 -6.08
C THR A 518 29.98 18.76 -6.68
N ARG A 519 29.72 17.49 -6.94
CA ARG A 519 30.65 16.60 -7.62
C ARG A 519 30.96 17.04 -9.07
N GLN A 520 29.99 17.58 -9.80
CA GLN A 520 30.21 18.08 -11.16
C GLN A 520 31.24 19.22 -11.20
N SER A 521 31.20 20.11 -10.22
CA SER A 521 32.17 21.22 -10.12
C SER A 521 33.60 20.75 -9.81
N MET A 522 33.77 19.52 -9.34
CA MET A 522 35.07 18.95 -8.96
C MET A 522 35.72 18.08 -10.05
N LYS A 523 35.03 17.80 -11.17
CA LYS A 523 35.61 17.00 -12.28
C LYS A 523 36.97 17.52 -12.76
N GLY A 524 37.21 18.84 -12.73
CA GLY A 524 38.50 19.45 -13.06
C GLY A 524 39.59 19.21 -12.04
N ASN A 525 39.24 19.04 -10.75
CA ASN A 525 40.20 18.92 -9.65
C ASN A 525 40.60 17.46 -9.34
N LEU A 526 39.73 16.49 -9.64
CA LEU A 526 40.03 15.05 -9.46
C LEU A 526 41.15 14.58 -10.41
N HIS A 527 41.22 15.12 -11.62
CA HIS A 527 42.35 14.89 -12.54
C HIS A 527 43.67 15.44 -12.00
N ASN A 528 43.61 16.52 -11.23
CA ASN A 528 44.81 17.15 -10.66
C ASN A 528 45.31 16.50 -9.35
N LEU A 529 44.48 15.62 -8.72
CA LEU A 529 44.81 14.95 -7.46
C LEU A 529 45.55 13.62 -7.62
N GLY A 530 46.13 13.34 -8.78
CA GLY A 530 47.03 12.20 -8.98
C GLY A 530 46.35 10.84 -9.16
N PHE A 531 45.03 10.80 -9.36
CA PHE A 531 44.37 9.62 -9.92
C PHE A 531 44.66 9.54 -11.42
N ARG A 532 45.95 9.43 -11.78
CA ARG A 532 46.34 8.97 -13.11
C ARG A 532 45.87 7.52 -13.19
N HIS A 533 44.98 7.20 -14.12
CA HIS A 533 44.99 5.89 -14.72
C HIS A 533 46.43 5.58 -15.07
N LYS A 534 47.05 4.69 -14.33
CA LYS A 534 48.17 3.94 -14.89
C LYS A 534 47.48 2.98 -15.87
N ASP A 535 47.35 3.43 -17.10
CA ASP A 535 47.29 2.52 -18.24
C ASP A 535 48.61 1.79 -18.30
N ASN A 536 48.82 0.85 -17.38
CA ASN A 536 49.83 -0.18 -17.54
C ASN A 536 49.23 -1.29 -18.41
N TYR A 537 48.92 -0.95 -19.64
CA TYR A 537 49.04 -1.91 -20.71
C TYR A 537 50.54 -1.98 -21.05
N GLU A 538 51.29 -2.76 -20.32
CA GLU A 538 52.52 -3.33 -20.86
C GLU A 538 52.09 -4.25 -22.00
N VAL A 539 52.35 -3.81 -23.22
CA VAL A 539 52.27 -4.66 -24.41
C VAL A 539 53.21 -5.83 -24.16
N GLN A 540 52.68 -7.01 -23.83
CA GLN A 540 53.47 -8.21 -23.58
C GLN A 540 54.17 -8.75 -24.84
N ASP A 541 53.90 -8.19 -26.00
CA ASP A 541 54.56 -8.54 -27.24
C ASP A 541 54.71 -7.33 -28.16
N SER A 542 55.93 -6.84 -28.30
CA SER A 542 56.29 -5.73 -29.19
C SER A 542 56.33 -6.13 -30.68
N THR A 543 55.95 -7.35 -31.02
CA THR A 543 56.09 -7.90 -32.40
C THR A 543 54.77 -7.88 -33.16
N PHE A 544 53.60 -7.74 -32.48
CA PHE A 544 52.32 -7.61 -33.12
C PHE A 544 51.63 -6.34 -32.59
N GLY A 545 51.75 -5.25 -33.33
CA GLY A 545 51.10 -3.98 -33.07
C GLY A 545 49.58 -4.06 -33.29
N TYR A 546 48.84 -4.47 -32.25
CA TYR A 546 47.42 -4.22 -32.09
C TYR A 546 47.14 -3.89 -30.61
#